data_18d759c71bddcfa6380a98181bef9aa1
#
_entry.id   18d759c71bddcfa6380a98181bef9aa1
#
_cell.length_a   1.000
_cell.length_b   1.000
_cell.length_c   1.000
_cell.angle_alpha   90.00
_cell.angle_beta   90.00
_cell.angle_gamma   90.00
#
_symmetry.space_group_name_H-M   'P 1'
#
loop_
_entity.id
_entity.type
_entity.pdbx_description
1 polymer ?
#
loop_
_entity_poly.entity_id
_entity_poly.type
_entity_poly.pdbx_seq_one_letter_code
_entity_poly.pdbx_strand_id
1 'polypeptide(L)'
;MTRSEAGTSQDVPGTQAAGPAARPSRLRAIVDIPEFGVIAACVLVFVIVTILQPRFADAGNLQVIGLDLADYGVLTIGVGIVILTSGIDLSPGSVVALCAVVSAYLNVNDNVPVGLCVIFSILIGAVIGYLHGWFVTRLDVPPFAITLVTLTAAAGGALALTSGQPISGVSFFYQDITLSKVGGIPVPDIIFVVVAVLAWILMERTYLGRQIYAVGGNQEAARLAGIPVKRRLMLTYVISGACAGLVAVMVIGRVGVGDPSVGSGWELDAIAGAVIGGVSLYGGEGRIVGMVFGILLLMLINNALIVLNVNPYYQQVALGLVLGVAIVADRIRARSRGQARPRGIPIFGARGSNSKPADKPTPAA
;
A
#
# COMPACT_ATOMS: atom_id res chain seq x y z
N MET A 1 69.72 43.61 28.64
CA MET A 1 69.02 42.35 29.00
C MET A 1 67.83 42.17 28.06
N THR A 2 68.04 41.47 27.01
CA THR A 2 67.07 41.21 25.94
C THR A 2 66.68 39.75 25.98
N ARG A 3 65.42 39.43 26.24
CA ARG A 3 64.88 38.09 26.11
C ARG A 3 64.15 37.95 24.79
N SER A 4 64.69 37.12 23.95
CA SER A 4 64.12 36.62 22.74
C SER A 4 63.02 35.63 23.02
N GLU A 5 61.77 35.87 22.56
CA GLU A 5 60.70 34.88 22.55
C GLU A 5 60.70 34.19 21.19
N ALA A 6 61.00 32.89 21.24
CA ALA A 6 60.91 32.00 20.06
C ALA A 6 59.47 31.62 19.85
N GLY A 7 58.86 32.04 18.72
CA GLY A 7 57.54 31.63 18.29
C GLY A 7 57.57 30.18 17.76
N THR A 8 56.87 29.28 18.40
CA THR A 8 56.57 27.95 17.89
C THR A 8 55.44 28.01 16.87
N SER A 9 55.79 27.84 15.58
CA SER A 9 54.85 27.63 14.50
C SER A 9 54.18 26.26 14.68
N GLN A 10 52.90 26.24 14.96
CA GLN A 10 52.08 25.02 14.93
C GLN A 10 51.85 24.66 13.45
N ASP A 11 52.37 23.53 13.02
CA ASP A 11 52.08 22.88 11.75
C ASP A 11 50.59 22.52 11.71
N VAL A 12 49.81 23.17 10.83
CA VAL A 12 48.45 22.80 10.50
C VAL A 12 48.53 21.58 9.58
N PRO A 13 47.93 20.43 9.94
CA PRO A 13 47.90 19.27 9.03
C PRO A 13 47.24 19.62 7.74
N GLY A 14 47.97 19.45 6.64
CA GLY A 14 47.53 19.76 5.27
C GLY A 14 46.23 19.03 4.94
N THR A 15 45.24 19.82 4.56
CA THR A 15 44.00 19.34 3.96
C THR A 15 44.33 18.58 2.66
N GLN A 16 44.34 17.26 2.71
CA GLN A 16 44.44 16.44 1.50
C GLN A 16 43.24 16.78 0.62
N ALA A 17 43.46 17.41 -0.50
CA ALA A 17 42.44 17.66 -1.52
C ALA A 17 41.88 16.31 -1.96
N ALA A 18 40.58 16.08 -1.65
CA ALA A 18 39.85 14.93 -2.13
C ALA A 18 39.93 14.93 -3.66
N GLY A 19 40.55 13.90 -4.21
CA GLY A 19 40.63 13.70 -5.65
C GLY A 19 39.23 13.66 -6.26
N PRO A 20 39.06 13.96 -7.56
CA PRO A 20 37.74 14.00 -8.18
C PRO A 20 37.04 12.63 -8.01
N ALA A 21 35.87 12.64 -7.37
CA ALA A 21 35.06 11.45 -7.16
C ALA A 21 34.81 10.79 -8.52
N ALA A 22 35.24 9.54 -8.65
CA ALA A 22 35.07 8.75 -9.86
C ALA A 22 33.57 8.71 -10.21
N ARG A 23 33.21 9.14 -11.43
CA ARG A 23 31.82 9.08 -11.91
C ARG A 23 31.34 7.64 -11.82
N PRO A 24 30.20 7.38 -11.17
CA PRO A 24 29.68 6.01 -11.05
C PRO A 24 29.47 5.44 -12.46
N SER A 25 29.89 4.19 -12.67
CA SER A 25 29.65 3.52 -13.96
C SER A 25 28.15 3.47 -14.22
N ARG A 26 27.73 3.56 -15.50
CA ARG A 26 26.29 3.55 -15.89
C ARG A 26 25.55 2.34 -15.30
N LEU A 27 26.23 1.21 -15.16
CA LEU A 27 25.70 0.00 -14.51
C LEU A 27 25.38 0.21 -13.01
N ARG A 28 26.28 0.90 -12.27
CA ARG A 28 25.98 1.23 -10.86
C ARG A 28 24.78 2.17 -10.72
N ALA A 29 24.65 3.14 -11.61
CA ALA A 29 23.51 4.07 -11.59
C ALA A 29 22.17 3.37 -11.83
N ILE A 30 22.12 2.25 -12.58
CA ILE A 30 20.91 1.44 -12.81
C ILE A 30 20.61 0.58 -11.59
N VAL A 31 21.62 -0.04 -10.98
CA VAL A 31 21.46 -0.89 -9.78
C VAL A 31 21.09 -0.07 -8.54
N ASP A 32 21.46 1.22 -8.52
CA ASP A 32 21.12 2.15 -7.43
C ASP A 32 19.66 2.67 -7.49
N ILE A 33 18.87 2.29 -8.52
CA ILE A 33 17.43 2.58 -8.57
C ILE A 33 16.75 1.73 -7.49
N PRO A 34 15.99 2.35 -6.56
CA PRO A 34 15.36 1.60 -5.45
C PRO A 34 14.47 0.44 -5.90
N GLU A 35 13.80 0.58 -7.04
CA GLU A 35 12.88 -0.37 -7.61
C GLU A 35 13.54 -1.44 -8.49
N PHE A 36 14.86 -1.33 -8.76
CA PHE A 36 15.58 -2.26 -9.68
C PHE A 36 15.38 -3.72 -9.27
N GLY A 37 15.45 -4.02 -7.97
CA GLY A 37 15.32 -5.38 -7.48
C GLY A 37 13.95 -6.02 -7.78
N VAL A 38 12.86 -5.29 -7.61
CA VAL A 38 11.51 -5.80 -7.90
C VAL A 38 11.25 -5.90 -9.40
N ILE A 39 11.75 -4.94 -10.19
CA ILE A 39 11.65 -4.99 -11.66
C ILE A 39 12.42 -6.19 -12.20
N ALA A 40 13.65 -6.41 -11.73
CA ALA A 40 14.45 -7.56 -12.11
C ALA A 40 13.78 -8.89 -11.73
N ALA A 41 13.13 -8.95 -10.57
CA ALA A 41 12.36 -10.12 -10.14
C ALA A 41 11.14 -10.37 -11.05
N CYS A 42 10.41 -9.32 -11.46
CA CYS A 42 9.30 -9.47 -12.44
C CYS A 42 9.81 -10.06 -13.76
N VAL A 43 10.90 -9.52 -14.30
CA VAL A 43 11.49 -10.01 -15.56
C VAL A 43 11.96 -11.46 -15.39
N LEU A 44 12.64 -11.77 -14.28
CA LEU A 44 13.14 -13.12 -14.01
C LEU A 44 11.99 -14.14 -13.94
N VAL A 45 10.95 -13.86 -13.16
CA VAL A 45 9.76 -14.72 -13.04
C VAL A 45 9.11 -14.91 -14.41
N PHE A 46 8.89 -13.81 -15.15
CA PHE A 46 8.28 -13.87 -16.47
C PHE A 46 9.08 -14.75 -17.44
N VAL A 47 10.40 -14.57 -17.50
CA VAL A 47 11.27 -15.36 -18.39
C VAL A 47 11.30 -16.82 -17.98
N ILE A 48 11.52 -17.12 -16.69
CA ILE A 48 11.61 -18.50 -16.21
C ILE A 48 10.29 -19.26 -16.50
N VAL A 49 9.15 -18.65 -16.15
CA VAL A 49 7.86 -19.32 -16.33
C VAL A 49 7.51 -19.49 -17.81
N THR A 50 7.86 -18.52 -18.66
CA THR A 50 7.68 -18.64 -20.12
C THR A 50 8.53 -19.77 -20.70
N ILE A 51 9.75 -19.99 -20.22
CA ILE A 51 10.59 -21.12 -20.65
C ILE A 51 9.98 -22.47 -20.22
N LEU A 52 9.46 -22.53 -18.98
CA LEU A 52 8.84 -23.75 -18.46
C LEU A 52 7.49 -24.05 -19.12
N GLN A 53 6.71 -23.00 -19.40
CA GLN A 53 5.37 -23.10 -19.96
C GLN A 53 5.12 -21.94 -20.95
N PRO A 54 5.34 -22.14 -22.24
CA PRO A 54 5.24 -21.07 -23.25
C PRO A 54 3.87 -20.36 -23.27
N ARG A 55 2.80 -21.06 -22.88
CA ARG A 55 1.44 -20.46 -22.77
C ARG A 55 1.38 -19.30 -21.79
N PHE A 56 2.35 -19.16 -20.91
CA PHE A 56 2.41 -18.04 -19.96
C PHE A 56 2.54 -16.68 -20.68
N ALA A 57 3.22 -16.65 -21.83
CA ALA A 57 3.38 -15.44 -22.65
C ALA A 57 2.29 -15.27 -23.72
N ASP A 58 1.28 -16.16 -23.79
CA ASP A 58 0.19 -16.02 -24.75
C ASP A 58 -0.64 -14.76 -24.48
N ALA A 59 -1.10 -14.09 -25.52
CA ALA A 59 -1.86 -12.85 -25.42
C ALA A 59 -3.10 -12.97 -24.51
N GLY A 60 -3.79 -14.12 -24.53
CA GLY A 60 -4.91 -14.39 -23.64
C GLY A 60 -4.52 -14.42 -22.18
N ASN A 61 -3.39 -15.07 -21.84
CA ASN A 61 -2.89 -15.12 -20.47
C ASN A 61 -2.38 -13.75 -20.00
N LEU A 62 -1.69 -13.00 -20.88
CA LEU A 62 -1.25 -11.63 -20.56
C LEU A 62 -2.43 -10.70 -20.28
N GLN A 63 -3.55 -10.88 -21.00
CA GLN A 63 -4.77 -10.13 -20.73
C GLN A 63 -5.35 -10.47 -19.34
N VAL A 64 -5.33 -11.74 -18.93
CA VAL A 64 -5.75 -12.14 -17.55
C VAL A 64 -4.86 -11.48 -16.50
N ILE A 65 -3.53 -11.54 -16.68
CA ILE A 65 -2.59 -10.88 -15.78
C ILE A 65 -2.85 -9.36 -15.71
N GLY A 66 -3.14 -8.73 -16.86
CA GLY A 66 -3.47 -7.29 -16.93
C GLY A 66 -4.71 -6.95 -16.13
N LEU A 67 -5.80 -7.69 -16.32
CA LEU A 67 -7.06 -7.48 -15.60
C LEU A 67 -6.90 -7.67 -14.08
N ASP A 68 -6.17 -8.70 -13.65
CA ASP A 68 -5.88 -8.91 -12.24
C ASP A 68 -5.00 -7.79 -11.71
N LEU A 69 -3.97 -7.38 -12.47
CA LEU A 69 -3.12 -6.24 -12.12
C LEU A 69 -3.94 -4.95 -11.99
N ALA A 70 -4.96 -4.75 -12.81
CA ALA A 70 -5.81 -3.57 -12.73
C ALA A 70 -6.60 -3.53 -11.42
N ASP A 71 -7.26 -4.62 -11.04
CA ASP A 71 -8.04 -4.69 -9.81
C ASP A 71 -7.15 -4.57 -8.56
N TYR A 72 -6.17 -5.45 -8.43
CA TYR A 72 -5.27 -5.46 -7.28
C TYR A 72 -4.34 -4.25 -7.25
N GLY A 73 -3.94 -3.72 -8.40
CA GLY A 73 -3.04 -2.57 -8.51
C GLY A 73 -3.69 -1.28 -8.01
N VAL A 74 -4.97 -1.04 -8.34
CA VAL A 74 -5.72 0.11 -7.81
C VAL A 74 -5.84 0.02 -6.29
N LEU A 75 -6.15 -1.18 -5.73
CA LEU A 75 -6.19 -1.39 -4.28
C LEU A 75 -4.82 -1.18 -3.65
N THR A 76 -3.75 -1.73 -4.25
CA THR A 76 -2.37 -1.58 -3.74
C THR A 76 -1.95 -0.12 -3.66
N ILE A 77 -2.31 0.70 -4.64
CA ILE A 77 -2.04 2.14 -4.62
C ILE A 77 -2.80 2.80 -3.46
N GLY A 78 -4.09 2.52 -3.28
CA GLY A 78 -4.90 3.06 -2.20
C GLY A 78 -4.33 2.72 -0.82
N VAL A 79 -4.13 1.43 -0.55
CA VAL A 79 -3.56 0.90 0.71
C VAL A 79 -2.13 1.39 0.92
N GLY A 80 -1.31 1.40 -0.14
CA GLY A 80 0.08 1.85 -0.07
C GLY A 80 0.19 3.32 0.36
N ILE A 81 -0.71 4.19 -0.12
CA ILE A 81 -0.77 5.60 0.32
C ILE A 81 -1.14 5.70 1.82
N VAL A 82 -1.99 4.82 2.34
CA VAL A 82 -2.27 4.74 3.78
C VAL A 82 -1.01 4.28 4.54
N ILE A 83 -0.33 3.24 4.07
CA ILE A 83 0.90 2.72 4.69
C ILE A 83 1.99 3.79 4.73
N LEU A 84 2.11 4.64 3.70
CA LEU A 84 3.06 5.75 3.70
C LEU A 84 2.86 6.71 4.87
N THR A 85 1.68 6.79 5.49
CA THR A 85 1.43 7.56 6.72
C THR A 85 1.54 6.75 8.01
N SER A 86 2.14 5.56 7.96
CA SER A 86 2.20 4.59 9.08
C SER A 86 0.81 4.08 9.50
N GLY A 87 -0.20 4.21 8.62
CA GLY A 87 -1.54 3.65 8.79
C GLY A 87 -1.61 2.23 8.24
N ILE A 88 -2.61 1.47 8.65
CA ILE A 88 -2.95 0.16 8.09
C ILE A 88 -4.42 0.18 7.75
N ASP A 89 -4.76 -0.24 6.53
CA ASP A 89 -6.14 -0.40 6.08
C ASP A 89 -6.37 -1.87 5.69
N LEU A 90 -7.16 -2.56 6.49
CA LEU A 90 -7.53 -3.97 6.30
C LEU A 90 -8.93 -4.12 5.69
N SER A 91 -9.58 -3.02 5.33
CA SER A 91 -10.97 -3.04 4.88
C SER A 91 -11.17 -3.11 3.36
N PRO A 92 -10.18 -2.82 2.48
CA PRO A 92 -10.46 -2.58 1.06
C PRO A 92 -11.19 -3.73 0.37
N GLY A 93 -10.82 -4.99 0.66
CA GLY A 93 -11.47 -6.15 0.06
C GLY A 93 -12.96 -6.24 0.41
N SER A 94 -13.32 -6.06 1.67
CA SER A 94 -14.72 -6.06 2.11
C SER A 94 -15.50 -4.83 1.63
N VAL A 95 -14.83 -3.68 1.51
CA VAL A 95 -15.43 -2.47 0.92
C VAL A 95 -15.72 -2.68 -0.56
N VAL A 96 -14.85 -3.37 -1.30
CA VAL A 96 -15.12 -3.81 -2.69
C VAL A 96 -16.41 -4.65 -2.74
N ALA A 97 -16.53 -5.66 -1.89
CA ALA A 97 -17.73 -6.51 -1.85
C ALA A 97 -19.00 -5.70 -1.56
N LEU A 98 -18.98 -4.85 -0.55
CA LEU A 98 -20.13 -4.03 -0.17
C LEU A 98 -20.51 -3.05 -1.30
N CYS A 99 -19.53 -2.37 -1.88
CA CYS A 99 -19.76 -1.45 -2.99
C CYS A 99 -20.28 -2.18 -4.24
N ALA A 100 -19.76 -3.38 -4.53
CA ALA A 100 -20.23 -4.20 -5.66
C ALA A 100 -21.69 -4.62 -5.46
N VAL A 101 -22.04 -5.13 -4.28
CA VAL A 101 -23.42 -5.51 -3.97
C VAL A 101 -24.37 -4.32 -4.04
N VAL A 102 -24.03 -3.19 -3.41
CA VAL A 102 -24.87 -1.98 -3.43
C VAL A 102 -25.04 -1.45 -4.84
N SER A 103 -23.96 -1.41 -5.64
CA SER A 103 -23.98 -0.95 -7.01
C SER A 103 -24.85 -1.85 -7.90
N ALA A 104 -24.74 -3.18 -7.74
CA ALA A 104 -25.57 -4.13 -8.45
C ALA A 104 -27.05 -4.05 -8.01
N TYR A 105 -27.30 -3.91 -6.71
CA TYR A 105 -28.66 -3.75 -6.18
C TYR A 105 -29.37 -2.53 -6.76
N LEU A 106 -28.71 -1.36 -6.72
CA LEU A 106 -29.26 -0.12 -7.28
C LEU A 106 -29.56 -0.24 -8.80
N ASN A 107 -28.68 -0.94 -9.51
CA ASN A 107 -28.87 -1.13 -10.96
C ASN A 107 -30.01 -2.09 -11.29
N VAL A 108 -30.09 -3.24 -10.59
CA VAL A 108 -31.05 -4.32 -10.90
C VAL A 108 -32.44 -4.03 -10.33
N ASN A 109 -32.51 -3.61 -9.06
CA ASN A 109 -33.80 -3.44 -8.36
C ASN A 109 -34.41 -2.05 -8.52
N ASP A 110 -33.54 -1.02 -8.54
CA ASP A 110 -34.00 0.37 -8.59
C ASP A 110 -33.81 0.99 -9.98
N ASN A 111 -33.32 0.23 -10.97
CA ASN A 111 -33.07 0.67 -12.35
C ASN A 111 -32.20 1.93 -12.45
N VAL A 112 -31.27 2.13 -11.48
CA VAL A 112 -30.35 3.27 -11.49
C VAL A 112 -29.36 3.10 -12.66
N PRO A 113 -29.16 4.14 -13.49
CA PRO A 113 -28.18 4.10 -14.57
C PRO A 113 -26.76 3.76 -14.07
N VAL A 114 -26.04 2.91 -14.82
CA VAL A 114 -24.70 2.43 -14.44
C VAL A 114 -23.74 3.58 -14.10
N GLY A 115 -23.77 4.69 -14.86
CA GLY A 115 -22.93 5.86 -14.58
C GLY A 115 -23.14 6.44 -13.18
N LEU A 116 -24.39 6.45 -12.66
CA LEU A 116 -24.67 6.85 -11.29
C LEU A 116 -24.23 5.79 -10.28
N CYS A 117 -24.41 4.49 -10.61
CA CYS A 117 -23.93 3.41 -9.76
C CYS A 117 -22.40 3.46 -9.57
N VAL A 118 -21.65 3.81 -10.62
CA VAL A 118 -20.19 4.04 -10.53
C VAL A 118 -19.88 5.16 -9.55
N ILE A 119 -20.58 6.30 -9.66
CA ILE A 119 -20.38 7.43 -8.76
C ILE A 119 -20.72 7.05 -7.32
N PHE A 120 -21.85 6.38 -7.09
CA PHE A 120 -22.25 5.93 -5.76
C PHE A 120 -21.26 4.93 -5.16
N SER A 121 -20.75 3.98 -5.95
CA SER A 121 -19.74 3.02 -5.50
C SER A 121 -18.48 3.73 -4.99
N ILE A 122 -17.94 4.66 -5.77
CA ILE A 122 -16.75 5.45 -5.38
C ILE A 122 -17.04 6.31 -4.15
N LEU A 123 -18.22 6.94 -4.09
CA LEU A 123 -18.61 7.78 -2.95
C LEU A 123 -18.78 6.95 -1.67
N ILE A 124 -19.41 5.79 -1.73
CA ILE A 124 -19.56 4.90 -0.57
C ILE A 124 -18.19 4.49 -0.04
N GLY A 125 -17.28 4.05 -0.93
CA GLY A 125 -15.92 3.75 -0.55
C GLY A 125 -15.20 4.95 0.09
N ALA A 126 -15.30 6.12 -0.54
CA ALA A 126 -14.71 7.36 -0.01
C ALA A 126 -15.28 7.76 1.36
N VAL A 127 -16.58 7.60 1.59
CA VAL A 127 -17.25 7.87 2.87
C VAL A 127 -16.75 6.90 3.95
N ILE A 128 -16.62 5.61 3.63
CA ILE A 128 -16.04 4.62 4.56
C ILE A 128 -14.60 5.02 4.91
N GLY A 129 -13.80 5.37 3.91
CA GLY A 129 -12.44 5.88 4.15
C GLY A 129 -12.41 7.16 4.99
N TYR A 130 -13.35 8.11 4.74
CA TYR A 130 -13.50 9.29 5.57
C TYR A 130 -13.81 8.94 7.03
N LEU A 131 -14.70 7.98 7.28
CA LEU A 131 -15.02 7.49 8.61
C LEU A 131 -13.77 6.88 9.29
N HIS A 132 -12.98 6.07 8.58
CA HIS A 132 -11.69 5.57 9.12
C HIS A 132 -10.78 6.72 9.54
N GLY A 133 -10.54 7.67 8.64
CA GLY A 133 -9.72 8.84 8.94
C GLY A 133 -10.27 9.66 10.10
N TRP A 134 -11.59 9.78 10.23
CA TRP A 134 -12.24 10.49 11.32
C TRP A 134 -12.03 9.78 12.66
N PHE A 135 -12.26 8.46 12.74
CA PHE A 135 -12.03 7.67 13.97
C PHE A 135 -10.56 7.72 14.39
N VAL A 136 -9.64 7.54 13.46
CA VAL A 136 -8.19 7.58 13.72
C VAL A 136 -7.75 8.96 14.21
N THR A 137 -8.27 10.04 13.60
CA THR A 137 -7.74 11.39 13.88
C THR A 137 -8.47 12.14 14.98
N ARG A 138 -9.72 11.79 15.29
CA ARG A 138 -10.56 12.49 16.27
C ARG A 138 -10.70 11.71 17.57
N LEU A 139 -10.78 10.40 17.49
CA LEU A 139 -10.96 9.53 18.66
C LEU A 139 -9.69 8.74 19.01
N ASP A 140 -8.58 8.98 18.25
CA ASP A 140 -7.28 8.31 18.44
C ASP A 140 -7.40 6.77 18.45
N VAL A 141 -8.38 6.23 17.69
CA VAL A 141 -8.56 4.78 17.52
C VAL A 141 -7.40 4.23 16.68
N PRO A 142 -6.78 3.13 17.10
CA PRO A 142 -5.72 2.50 16.30
C PRO A 142 -6.20 2.16 14.89
N PRO A 143 -5.45 2.52 13.82
CA PRO A 143 -5.85 2.30 12.43
C PRO A 143 -6.29 0.88 12.13
N PHE A 144 -5.49 -0.12 12.55
CA PHE A 144 -5.81 -1.53 12.29
C PHE A 144 -7.13 -1.97 12.94
N ALA A 145 -7.47 -1.40 14.11
CA ALA A 145 -8.67 -1.79 14.83
C ALA A 145 -9.94 -1.33 14.09
N ILE A 146 -9.99 -0.06 13.67
CA ILE A 146 -11.18 0.46 12.97
C ILE A 146 -11.34 -0.18 11.58
N THR A 147 -10.25 -0.43 10.87
CA THR A 147 -10.30 -1.06 9.55
C THR A 147 -10.66 -2.54 9.64
N LEU A 148 -10.25 -3.25 10.73
CA LEU A 148 -10.68 -4.61 11.01
C LEU A 148 -12.19 -4.69 11.35
N VAL A 149 -12.72 -3.71 12.10
CA VAL A 149 -14.17 -3.60 12.33
C VAL A 149 -14.90 -3.44 11.01
N THR A 150 -14.39 -2.58 10.11
CA THR A 150 -15.02 -2.39 8.79
C THR A 150 -14.88 -3.63 7.92
N LEU A 151 -13.75 -4.34 7.97
CA LEU A 151 -13.58 -5.61 7.25
C LEU A 151 -14.72 -6.57 7.57
N THR A 152 -15.02 -6.76 8.84
CA THR A 152 -16.11 -7.67 9.27
C THR A 152 -17.50 -7.09 9.01
N ALA A 153 -17.70 -5.80 9.29
CA ALA A 153 -19.00 -5.15 9.12
C ALA A 153 -19.42 -5.01 7.65
N ALA A 154 -18.48 -4.63 6.76
CA ALA A 154 -18.75 -4.49 5.34
C ALA A 154 -18.99 -5.85 4.66
N ALA A 155 -18.15 -6.87 4.99
CA ALA A 155 -18.38 -8.23 4.51
C ALA A 155 -19.73 -8.80 4.98
N GLY A 156 -20.04 -8.66 6.27
CA GLY A 156 -21.33 -9.06 6.82
C GLY A 156 -22.50 -8.30 6.21
N GLY A 157 -22.34 -6.99 5.96
CA GLY A 157 -23.32 -6.14 5.31
C GLY A 157 -23.61 -6.58 3.86
N ALA A 158 -22.57 -6.90 3.10
CA ALA A 158 -22.70 -7.42 1.73
C ALA A 158 -23.49 -8.74 1.70
N LEU A 159 -23.14 -9.69 2.59
CA LEU A 159 -23.84 -10.95 2.72
C LEU A 159 -25.30 -10.77 3.19
N ALA A 160 -25.56 -9.87 4.15
CA ALA A 160 -26.89 -9.61 4.65
C ALA A 160 -27.82 -9.02 3.58
N LEU A 161 -27.31 -8.06 2.79
CA LEU A 161 -28.06 -7.42 1.69
C LEU A 161 -28.48 -8.41 0.60
N THR A 162 -27.70 -9.48 0.42
CA THR A 162 -27.90 -10.44 -0.67
C THR A 162 -28.40 -11.81 -0.20
N SER A 163 -28.57 -11.99 1.11
CA SER A 163 -28.79 -13.31 1.72
C SER A 163 -27.72 -14.33 1.29
N GLY A 164 -26.49 -13.85 1.07
CA GLY A 164 -25.34 -14.66 0.66
C GLY A 164 -25.33 -15.07 -0.82
N GLN A 165 -26.26 -14.57 -1.65
CA GLN A 165 -26.35 -14.93 -3.06
C GLN A 165 -25.86 -13.77 -3.96
N PRO A 166 -25.14 -14.04 -5.07
CA PRO A 166 -24.77 -12.99 -6.01
C PRO A 166 -26.00 -12.35 -6.66
N ILE A 167 -25.99 -11.03 -6.85
CA ILE A 167 -27.00 -10.29 -7.60
C ILE A 167 -26.69 -10.40 -9.08
N SER A 168 -27.50 -11.15 -9.80
CA SER A 168 -27.41 -11.31 -11.26
C SER A 168 -28.34 -10.34 -12.01
N GLY A 169 -28.12 -10.21 -13.32
CA GLY A 169 -28.97 -9.35 -14.17
C GLY A 169 -28.53 -7.89 -14.20
N VAL A 170 -27.30 -7.59 -13.77
CA VAL A 170 -26.73 -6.26 -13.96
C VAL A 170 -26.71 -5.87 -15.43
N SER A 171 -26.87 -4.58 -15.71
CA SER A 171 -26.87 -4.06 -17.08
C SER A 171 -25.61 -4.46 -17.84
N PHE A 172 -25.77 -4.87 -19.11
CA PHE A 172 -24.64 -5.15 -20.00
C PHE A 172 -23.67 -3.98 -20.14
N PHE A 173 -24.11 -2.76 -19.85
CA PHE A 173 -23.27 -1.58 -19.90
C PHE A 173 -22.07 -1.67 -18.92
N TYR A 174 -22.18 -2.40 -17.80
CA TYR A 174 -21.02 -2.71 -16.93
C TYR A 174 -19.99 -3.55 -17.69
N GLN A 175 -20.45 -4.57 -18.40
CA GLN A 175 -19.58 -5.45 -19.20
C GLN A 175 -19.01 -4.69 -20.40
N ASP A 176 -19.81 -3.86 -21.07
CA ASP A 176 -19.36 -3.05 -22.19
C ASP A 176 -18.21 -2.12 -21.79
N ILE A 177 -18.30 -1.47 -20.61
CA ILE A 177 -17.22 -0.62 -20.11
C ILE A 177 -15.97 -1.45 -19.78
N THR A 178 -16.14 -2.61 -19.15
CA THR A 178 -15.00 -3.34 -18.56
C THR A 178 -14.35 -4.29 -19.56
N LEU A 179 -15.14 -4.91 -20.47
CA LEU A 179 -14.63 -5.84 -21.48
C LEU A 179 -14.25 -5.14 -22.78
N SER A 180 -14.63 -3.87 -22.97
CA SER A 180 -14.24 -3.11 -24.15
C SER A 180 -12.72 -2.87 -24.17
N LYS A 181 -12.21 -2.71 -25.39
CA LYS A 181 -10.78 -2.45 -25.63
C LYS A 181 -10.62 -1.14 -26.41
N VAL A 182 -9.72 -0.31 -25.96
CA VAL A 182 -9.29 0.90 -26.66
C VAL A 182 -7.90 0.64 -27.21
N GLY A 183 -7.75 0.62 -28.54
CA GLY A 183 -6.47 0.28 -29.15
C GLY A 183 -5.95 -1.12 -28.83
N GLY A 184 -6.84 -2.07 -28.52
CA GLY A 184 -6.47 -3.44 -28.14
C GLY A 184 -6.22 -3.65 -26.63
N ILE A 185 -6.18 -2.56 -25.82
CA ILE A 185 -5.95 -2.60 -24.38
C ILE A 185 -7.30 -2.60 -23.65
N PRO A 186 -7.55 -3.53 -22.69
CA PRO A 186 -8.76 -3.54 -21.89
C PRO A 186 -8.93 -2.24 -21.09
N VAL A 187 -10.17 -1.78 -20.95
CA VAL A 187 -10.45 -0.53 -20.21
C VAL A 187 -10.01 -0.58 -18.75
N PRO A 188 -10.11 -1.69 -17.99
CA PRO A 188 -9.59 -1.76 -16.64
C PRO A 188 -8.08 -1.47 -16.56
N ASP A 189 -7.28 -1.95 -17.52
CA ASP A 189 -5.84 -1.68 -17.56
C ASP A 189 -5.57 -0.18 -17.76
N ILE A 190 -6.39 0.49 -18.58
CA ILE A 190 -6.31 1.94 -18.80
C ILE A 190 -6.68 2.68 -17.52
N ILE A 191 -7.75 2.26 -16.81
CA ILE A 191 -8.15 2.83 -15.52
C ILE A 191 -7.01 2.71 -14.51
N PHE A 192 -6.40 1.52 -14.41
CA PHE A 192 -5.26 1.31 -13.53
C PHE A 192 -4.09 2.24 -13.85
N VAL A 193 -3.70 2.35 -15.11
CA VAL A 193 -2.62 3.25 -15.54
C VAL A 193 -2.97 4.71 -15.20
N VAL A 194 -4.20 5.14 -15.42
CA VAL A 194 -4.65 6.49 -15.06
C VAL A 194 -4.56 6.71 -13.55
N VAL A 195 -5.04 5.77 -12.73
CA VAL A 195 -4.94 5.84 -11.27
C VAL A 195 -3.48 5.87 -10.81
N ALA A 196 -2.61 5.03 -11.40
CA ALA A 196 -1.19 4.99 -11.09
C ALA A 196 -0.49 6.32 -11.43
N VAL A 197 -0.79 6.90 -12.59
CA VAL A 197 -0.24 8.20 -13.00
C VAL A 197 -0.75 9.33 -12.10
N LEU A 198 -2.04 9.37 -11.77
CA LEU A 198 -2.60 10.37 -10.87
C LEU A 198 -2.00 10.25 -9.47
N ALA A 199 -1.86 9.03 -8.95
CA ALA A 199 -1.22 8.78 -7.66
C ALA A 199 0.27 9.18 -7.70
N TRP A 200 0.98 8.87 -8.77
CA TRP A 200 2.37 9.29 -8.95
C TRP A 200 2.51 10.82 -8.98
N ILE A 201 1.66 11.53 -9.73
CA ILE A 201 1.63 12.98 -9.74
C ILE A 201 1.34 13.51 -8.34
N LEU A 202 0.29 13.00 -7.68
CA LEU A 202 -0.09 13.40 -6.33
C LEU A 202 1.06 13.25 -5.35
N MET A 203 1.70 12.08 -5.33
CA MET A 203 2.70 11.74 -4.32
C MET A 203 4.07 12.34 -4.61
N GLU A 204 4.54 12.33 -5.87
CA GLU A 204 5.91 12.74 -6.20
C GLU A 204 6.01 14.17 -6.72
N ARG A 205 4.93 14.77 -7.23
CA ARG A 205 4.95 16.09 -7.88
C ARG A 205 4.23 17.19 -7.08
N THR A 206 3.37 16.85 -6.11
CA THR A 206 2.62 17.86 -5.36
C THR A 206 3.19 18.10 -3.96
N TYR A 207 2.79 19.24 -3.36
CA TYR A 207 3.09 19.52 -1.97
C TYR A 207 2.33 18.58 -1.01
N LEU A 208 1.16 18.08 -1.43
CA LEU A 208 0.36 17.13 -0.65
C LEU A 208 1.12 15.83 -0.42
N GLY A 209 1.73 15.27 -1.48
CA GLY A 209 2.55 14.08 -1.37
C GLY A 209 3.74 14.28 -0.42
N ARG A 210 4.48 15.40 -0.57
CA ARG A 210 5.58 15.72 0.37
C ARG A 210 5.12 15.78 1.82
N GLN A 211 3.93 16.32 2.08
CA GLN A 211 3.36 16.35 3.44
C GLN A 211 2.95 14.95 3.93
N ILE A 212 2.42 14.09 3.05
CA ILE A 212 2.09 12.70 3.38
C ILE A 212 3.37 11.94 3.79
N TYR A 213 4.45 12.05 3.02
CA TYR A 213 5.75 11.46 3.37
C TYR A 213 6.30 12.01 4.70
N ALA A 214 6.20 13.31 4.93
CA ALA A 214 6.64 13.94 6.17
C ALA A 214 5.85 13.44 7.39
N VAL A 215 4.52 13.30 7.24
CA VAL A 215 3.64 12.75 8.29
C VAL A 215 4.02 11.29 8.61
N GLY A 216 4.29 10.48 7.58
CA GLY A 216 4.69 9.08 7.78
C GLY A 216 6.07 8.93 8.42
N GLY A 217 7.01 9.82 8.08
CA GLY A 217 8.34 9.78 8.67
C GLY A 217 8.37 10.15 10.15
N ASN A 218 7.66 11.22 10.54
CA ASN A 218 7.50 11.62 11.95
C ASN A 218 6.31 12.57 12.08
N GLN A 219 5.19 12.08 12.62
CA GLN A 219 3.97 12.87 12.80
C GLN A 219 4.17 14.10 13.72
N GLU A 220 4.95 13.95 14.78
CA GLU A 220 5.20 15.06 15.71
C GLU A 220 6.07 16.15 15.09
N ALA A 221 7.15 15.78 14.41
CA ALA A 221 7.97 16.74 13.68
C ALA A 221 7.16 17.43 12.55
N ALA A 222 6.32 16.70 11.83
CA ALA A 222 5.44 17.24 10.81
C ALA A 222 4.45 18.27 11.41
N ARG A 223 3.89 17.96 12.58
CA ARG A 223 2.99 18.87 13.31
C ARG A 223 3.69 20.16 13.73
N LEU A 224 4.90 20.05 14.27
CA LEU A 224 5.72 21.21 14.66
C LEU A 224 6.12 22.08 13.46
N ALA A 225 6.29 21.47 12.29
CA ALA A 225 6.51 22.16 11.02
C ALA A 225 5.22 22.78 10.40
N GLY A 226 4.08 22.74 11.12
CA GLY A 226 2.82 23.34 10.67
C GLY A 226 2.03 22.49 9.68
N ILE A 227 2.40 21.23 9.43
CA ILE A 227 1.64 20.33 8.54
C ILE A 227 0.35 19.90 9.24
N PRO A 228 -0.81 20.00 8.56
CA PRO A 228 -2.10 19.57 9.13
C PRO A 228 -2.23 18.04 9.13
N VAL A 229 -1.53 17.35 10.04
CA VAL A 229 -1.40 15.89 10.12
C VAL A 229 -2.76 15.19 10.01
N LYS A 230 -3.75 15.61 10.83
CA LYS A 230 -5.10 15.00 10.83
C LYS A 230 -5.76 15.03 9.46
N ARG A 231 -5.64 16.13 8.72
CA ARG A 231 -6.21 16.24 7.37
C ARG A 231 -5.48 15.35 6.36
N ARG A 232 -4.15 15.16 6.53
CA ARG A 232 -3.37 14.29 5.63
C ARG A 232 -3.69 12.83 5.87
N LEU A 233 -3.77 12.39 7.13
CA LEU A 233 -4.23 11.05 7.48
C LEU A 233 -5.64 10.77 6.92
N MET A 234 -6.59 11.68 7.14
CA MET A 234 -7.95 11.52 6.62
C MET A 234 -7.98 11.38 5.10
N LEU A 235 -7.18 12.19 4.38
CA LEU A 235 -7.11 12.14 2.91
C LEU A 235 -6.62 10.77 2.41
N THR A 236 -5.63 10.16 3.07
CA THR A 236 -5.10 8.86 2.63
C THR A 236 -6.14 7.75 2.75
N TYR A 237 -6.94 7.71 3.81
CA TYR A 237 -8.04 6.76 3.95
C TYR A 237 -9.17 7.01 2.95
N VAL A 238 -9.50 8.28 2.66
CA VAL A 238 -10.49 8.61 1.62
C VAL A 238 -10.05 8.09 0.25
N ILE A 239 -8.76 8.24 -0.08
CA ILE A 239 -8.21 7.72 -1.33
C ILE A 239 -8.29 6.19 -1.37
N SER A 240 -7.94 5.49 -0.28
CA SER A 240 -8.02 4.03 -0.19
C SER A 240 -9.44 3.54 -0.40
N GLY A 241 -10.40 4.12 0.31
CA GLY A 241 -11.82 3.77 0.15
C GLY A 241 -12.37 4.08 -1.26
N ALA A 242 -11.99 5.22 -1.85
CA ALA A 242 -12.39 5.55 -3.22
C ALA A 242 -11.83 4.54 -4.25
N CYS A 243 -10.58 4.10 -4.07
CA CYS A 243 -9.98 3.03 -4.86
C CYS A 243 -10.78 1.72 -4.75
N ALA A 244 -11.19 1.34 -3.53
CA ALA A 244 -12.02 0.15 -3.33
C ALA A 244 -13.38 0.26 -4.04
N GLY A 245 -14.04 1.42 -3.95
CA GLY A 245 -15.28 1.68 -4.68
C GLY A 245 -15.12 1.63 -6.21
N LEU A 246 -14.01 2.10 -6.74
CA LEU A 246 -13.69 2.01 -8.17
C LEU A 246 -13.48 0.56 -8.61
N VAL A 247 -12.71 -0.21 -7.85
CA VAL A 247 -12.46 -1.64 -8.14
C VAL A 247 -13.75 -2.45 -8.11
N ALA A 248 -14.69 -2.14 -7.20
CA ALA A 248 -15.99 -2.81 -7.14
C ALA A 248 -16.71 -2.76 -8.49
N VAL A 249 -16.70 -1.60 -9.16
CA VAL A 249 -17.32 -1.44 -10.49
C VAL A 249 -16.58 -2.24 -11.57
N MET A 250 -15.24 -2.24 -11.52
CA MET A 250 -14.42 -2.99 -12.48
C MET A 250 -14.72 -4.49 -12.37
N VAL A 251 -14.85 -5.00 -11.15
CA VAL A 251 -15.15 -6.41 -10.89
C VAL A 251 -16.56 -6.79 -11.33
N ILE A 252 -17.59 -5.96 -11.04
CA ILE A 252 -18.95 -6.22 -11.53
C ILE A 252 -18.95 -6.35 -13.04
N GLY A 253 -18.28 -5.44 -13.74
CA GLY A 253 -18.20 -5.49 -15.20
C GLY A 253 -17.47 -6.73 -15.73
N ARG A 254 -16.45 -7.21 -15.00
CA ARG A 254 -15.70 -8.42 -15.38
C ARG A 254 -16.48 -9.71 -15.14
N VAL A 255 -17.16 -9.82 -13.98
CA VAL A 255 -17.84 -11.04 -13.54
C VAL A 255 -19.31 -11.06 -13.98
N GLY A 256 -19.93 -9.90 -14.21
CA GLY A 256 -21.33 -9.76 -14.61
C GLY A 256 -22.34 -9.94 -13.48
N VAL A 257 -21.87 -9.93 -12.23
CA VAL A 257 -22.71 -10.05 -11.04
C VAL A 257 -22.15 -9.22 -9.87
N GLY A 258 -23.02 -8.82 -8.96
CA GLY A 258 -22.62 -8.27 -7.67
C GLY A 258 -22.43 -9.39 -6.65
N ASP A 259 -21.19 -9.87 -6.48
CA ASP A 259 -20.87 -11.00 -5.59
C ASP A 259 -20.49 -10.48 -4.20
N PRO A 260 -21.21 -10.90 -3.13
CA PRO A 260 -20.91 -10.49 -1.76
C PRO A 260 -19.59 -11.08 -1.22
N SER A 261 -19.01 -12.08 -1.87
CA SER A 261 -17.76 -12.74 -1.47
C SER A 261 -16.53 -12.20 -2.20
N VAL A 262 -16.73 -11.32 -3.19
CA VAL A 262 -15.62 -10.73 -3.97
C VAL A 262 -14.70 -9.92 -3.07
N GLY A 263 -13.42 -9.90 -3.39
CA GLY A 263 -12.44 -9.10 -2.63
C GLY A 263 -11.98 -9.71 -1.32
N SER A 264 -12.47 -10.89 -0.93
CA SER A 264 -12.04 -11.55 0.31
C SER A 264 -10.53 -11.88 0.26
N GLY A 265 -9.76 -11.32 1.20
CA GLY A 265 -8.29 -11.50 1.27
C GLY A 265 -7.49 -10.53 0.40
N TRP A 266 -8.13 -9.76 -0.48
CA TRP A 266 -7.44 -8.83 -1.40
C TRP A 266 -6.68 -7.73 -0.67
N GLU A 267 -7.08 -7.37 0.53
CA GLU A 267 -6.36 -6.44 1.40
C GLU A 267 -4.95 -6.92 1.73
N LEU A 268 -4.78 -8.23 1.93
CA LEU A 268 -3.46 -8.80 2.22
C LEU A 268 -2.54 -8.76 0.99
N ASP A 269 -3.08 -9.07 -0.20
CA ASP A 269 -2.34 -9.01 -1.45
C ASP A 269 -1.95 -7.57 -1.79
N ALA A 270 -2.85 -6.60 -1.54
CA ALA A 270 -2.59 -5.18 -1.75
C ALA A 270 -1.47 -4.67 -0.83
N ILE A 271 -1.50 -5.04 0.47
CA ILE A 271 -0.44 -4.72 1.42
C ILE A 271 0.88 -5.38 0.99
N ALA A 272 0.83 -6.67 0.62
CA ALA A 272 2.00 -7.42 0.17
C ALA A 272 2.64 -6.77 -1.07
N GLY A 273 1.83 -6.41 -2.06
CA GLY A 273 2.28 -5.71 -3.26
C GLY A 273 2.97 -4.38 -2.94
N ALA A 274 2.40 -3.57 -2.03
CA ALA A 274 2.99 -2.33 -1.59
C ALA A 274 4.35 -2.55 -0.89
N VAL A 275 4.43 -3.52 0.03
CA VAL A 275 5.66 -3.81 0.81
C VAL A 275 6.76 -4.41 -0.08
N ILE A 276 6.43 -5.36 -0.95
CA ILE A 276 7.36 -5.93 -1.95
C ILE A 276 7.87 -4.80 -2.86
N GLY A 277 7.01 -3.86 -3.23
CA GLY A 277 7.33 -2.66 -3.98
C GLY A 277 8.20 -1.64 -3.23
N GLY A 278 8.55 -1.92 -1.96
CA GLY A 278 9.46 -1.10 -1.16
C GLY A 278 8.79 -0.02 -0.31
N VAL A 279 7.48 -0.08 -0.12
CA VAL A 279 6.78 0.76 0.87
C VAL A 279 7.08 0.23 2.26
N SER A 280 7.60 1.09 3.12
CA SER A 280 7.89 0.73 4.51
C SER A 280 6.62 0.72 5.36
N LEU A 281 6.38 -0.36 6.10
CA LEU A 281 5.30 -0.47 7.08
C LEU A 281 5.43 0.54 8.24
N TYR A 282 6.63 1.13 8.40
CA TYR A 282 6.87 2.18 9.39
C TYR A 282 6.48 3.58 8.88
N GLY A 283 6.11 3.68 7.59
CA GLY A 283 5.73 4.93 6.92
C GLY A 283 6.91 5.78 6.44
N GLY A 284 6.60 6.84 5.71
CA GLY A 284 7.56 7.84 5.24
C GLY A 284 8.45 7.41 4.07
N GLU A 285 8.46 6.15 3.69
CA GLU A 285 9.27 5.61 2.60
C GLU A 285 8.46 4.70 1.68
N GLY A 286 8.69 4.84 0.38
CA GLY A 286 8.04 4.09 -0.68
C GLY A 286 7.75 4.97 -1.90
N ARG A 287 7.45 4.36 -3.05
CA ARG A 287 7.13 5.07 -4.30
C ARG A 287 6.02 4.35 -5.03
N ILE A 288 5.22 5.10 -5.77
CA ILE A 288 4.10 4.54 -6.55
C ILE A 288 4.60 3.53 -7.59
N VAL A 289 5.71 3.83 -8.26
CA VAL A 289 6.33 2.91 -9.23
C VAL A 289 6.68 1.57 -8.57
N GLY A 290 7.25 1.62 -7.36
CA GLY A 290 7.53 0.41 -6.57
C GLY A 290 6.27 -0.41 -6.30
N MET A 291 5.18 0.24 -5.86
CA MET A 291 3.89 -0.44 -5.60
C MET A 291 3.37 -1.15 -6.86
N VAL A 292 3.45 -0.49 -8.04
CA VAL A 292 3.03 -1.06 -9.33
C VAL A 292 3.82 -2.33 -9.65
N PHE A 293 5.15 -2.29 -9.53
CA PHE A 293 5.96 -3.48 -9.81
C PHE A 293 5.88 -4.54 -8.71
N GLY A 294 5.61 -4.14 -7.46
CA GLY A 294 5.42 -5.08 -6.37
C GLY A 294 4.16 -5.92 -6.53
N ILE A 295 3.05 -5.30 -6.88
CA ILE A 295 1.80 -6.03 -7.16
C ILE A 295 1.88 -6.80 -8.48
N LEU A 296 2.55 -6.26 -9.51
CA LEU A 296 2.82 -7.00 -10.74
C LEU A 296 3.57 -8.31 -10.45
N LEU A 297 4.61 -8.27 -9.60
CA LEU A 297 5.34 -9.47 -9.20
C LEU A 297 4.43 -10.51 -8.55
N LEU A 298 3.54 -10.08 -7.65
CA LEU A 298 2.56 -10.98 -7.03
C LEU A 298 1.60 -11.59 -8.05
N MET A 299 1.06 -10.79 -8.98
CA MET A 299 0.16 -11.27 -10.02
C MET A 299 0.88 -12.24 -10.97
N LEU A 300 2.14 -11.97 -11.32
CA LEU A 300 2.96 -12.90 -12.11
C LEU A 300 3.18 -14.23 -11.39
N ILE A 301 3.48 -14.20 -10.09
CA ILE A 301 3.66 -15.43 -9.29
C ILE A 301 2.34 -16.20 -9.19
N ASN A 302 1.23 -15.51 -8.89
CA ASN A 302 -0.08 -16.12 -8.76
C ASN A 302 -0.51 -16.80 -10.07
N ASN A 303 -0.43 -16.08 -11.19
CA ASN A 303 -0.74 -16.61 -12.50
C ASN A 303 0.23 -17.75 -12.92
N ALA A 304 1.52 -17.64 -12.56
CA ALA A 304 2.49 -18.72 -12.80
C ALA A 304 2.09 -20.03 -12.11
N LEU A 305 1.65 -19.95 -10.86
CA LEU A 305 1.19 -21.12 -10.11
C LEU A 305 -0.05 -21.77 -10.77
N ILE A 306 -0.96 -20.95 -11.31
CA ILE A 306 -2.15 -21.42 -12.06
C ILE A 306 -1.72 -22.11 -13.36
N VAL A 307 -0.88 -21.48 -14.18
CA VAL A 307 -0.42 -21.99 -15.48
C VAL A 307 0.42 -23.26 -15.33
N LEU A 308 1.18 -23.38 -14.23
CA LEU A 308 1.94 -24.57 -13.86
C LEU A 308 1.07 -25.67 -13.20
N ASN A 309 -0.26 -25.48 -13.14
CA ASN A 309 -1.22 -26.41 -12.52
C ASN A 309 -0.90 -26.73 -11.04
N VAL A 310 -0.37 -25.78 -10.29
CA VAL A 310 -0.18 -25.95 -8.85
C VAL A 310 -1.56 -25.94 -8.17
N ASN A 311 -1.79 -26.90 -7.28
CA ASN A 311 -3.07 -27.00 -6.56
C ASN A 311 -3.40 -25.69 -5.84
N PRO A 312 -4.64 -25.15 -5.95
CA PRO A 312 -5.05 -23.88 -5.37
C PRO A 312 -4.76 -23.73 -3.86
N TYR A 313 -4.81 -24.81 -3.11
CA TYR A 313 -4.49 -24.76 -1.68
C TYR A 313 -3.02 -24.41 -1.40
N TYR A 314 -2.10 -24.86 -2.25
CA TYR A 314 -0.67 -24.49 -2.15
C TYR A 314 -0.39 -23.08 -2.65
N GLN A 315 -1.25 -22.53 -3.53
CA GLN A 315 -1.11 -21.14 -3.98
C GLN A 315 -1.26 -20.18 -2.80
N GLN A 316 -2.25 -20.38 -1.92
CA GLN A 316 -2.42 -19.57 -0.71
C GLN A 316 -1.22 -19.68 0.24
N VAL A 317 -0.65 -20.87 0.40
CA VAL A 317 0.56 -21.07 1.22
C VAL A 317 1.74 -20.33 0.61
N ALA A 318 1.91 -20.39 -0.72
CA ALA A 318 3.00 -19.70 -1.41
C ALA A 318 2.88 -18.18 -1.25
N LEU A 319 1.68 -17.61 -1.42
CA LEU A 319 1.43 -16.18 -1.22
C LEU A 319 1.71 -15.75 0.22
N GLY A 320 1.30 -16.53 1.21
CA GLY A 320 1.61 -16.28 2.62
C GLY A 320 3.10 -16.28 2.90
N LEU A 321 3.86 -17.20 2.31
CA LEU A 321 5.33 -17.24 2.44
C LEU A 321 5.99 -16.04 1.76
N VAL A 322 5.54 -15.65 0.57
CA VAL A 322 6.04 -14.44 -0.13
C VAL A 322 5.80 -13.20 0.72
N LEU A 323 4.61 -13.03 1.30
CA LEU A 323 4.31 -11.94 2.21
C LEU A 323 5.22 -11.97 3.45
N GLY A 324 5.42 -13.13 4.06
CA GLY A 324 6.32 -13.31 5.20
C GLY A 324 7.76 -12.89 4.90
N VAL A 325 8.29 -13.33 3.76
CA VAL A 325 9.62 -12.93 3.29
C VAL A 325 9.71 -11.43 3.05
N ALA A 326 8.68 -10.82 2.45
CA ALA A 326 8.64 -9.38 2.19
C ALA A 326 8.69 -8.57 3.49
N ILE A 327 7.90 -8.95 4.51
CA ILE A 327 7.87 -8.30 5.83
C ILE A 327 9.24 -8.42 6.54
N VAL A 328 9.85 -9.61 6.50
CA VAL A 328 11.18 -9.83 7.10
C VAL A 328 12.24 -8.99 6.37
N ALA A 329 12.18 -8.94 5.04
CA ALA A 329 13.10 -8.13 4.24
C ALA A 329 12.95 -6.62 4.54
N ASP A 330 11.72 -6.11 4.67
CA ASP A 330 11.46 -4.72 5.08
C ASP A 330 12.06 -4.44 6.46
N ARG A 331 11.88 -5.35 7.41
CA ARG A 331 12.45 -5.23 8.75
C ARG A 331 13.98 -5.16 8.76
N ILE A 332 14.63 -5.98 7.94
CA ILE A 332 16.09 -5.99 7.81
C ILE A 332 16.56 -4.66 7.20
N ARG A 333 15.91 -4.18 6.15
CA ARG A 333 16.21 -2.89 5.51
C ARG A 333 16.04 -1.72 6.48
N ALA A 334 14.94 -1.68 7.24
CA ALA A 334 14.68 -0.65 8.24
C ALA A 334 15.76 -0.61 9.34
N ARG A 335 16.27 -1.78 9.77
CA ARG A 335 17.39 -1.87 10.73
C ARG A 335 18.70 -1.33 10.16
N SER A 336 19.03 -1.65 8.91
CA SER A 336 20.29 -1.22 8.29
C SER A 336 20.33 0.29 8.02
N ARG A 337 19.16 0.94 7.90
CA ARG A 337 19.03 2.41 7.72
C ARG A 337 19.03 3.19 9.04
N GLY A 338 19.19 2.54 10.18
CA GLY A 338 19.24 3.21 11.49
C GLY A 338 17.92 3.85 11.91
N GLN A 339 16.81 3.44 11.31
CA GLN A 339 15.49 3.89 11.75
C GLN A 339 15.26 3.39 13.17
N ALA A 340 15.19 4.34 14.11
CA ALA A 340 15.04 4.09 15.53
C ALA A 340 13.84 3.16 15.77
N ARG A 341 14.03 2.20 16.68
CA ARG A 341 12.94 1.38 17.20
C ARG A 341 11.73 2.26 17.48
N PRO A 342 10.52 1.91 17.03
CA PRO A 342 9.33 2.46 17.65
C PRO A 342 9.50 2.26 19.16
N ARG A 343 9.43 3.33 19.94
CA ARG A 343 9.37 3.21 21.40
C ARG A 343 8.27 2.21 21.68
N GLY A 344 8.66 1.03 22.20
CA GLY A 344 7.77 -0.08 22.42
C GLY A 344 6.48 0.43 23.06
N ILE A 345 5.35 0.00 22.52
CA ILE A 345 4.11 0.00 23.26
C ILE A 345 4.46 -0.58 24.63
N PRO A 346 4.25 0.12 25.75
CA PRO A 346 4.54 -0.44 27.03
C PRO A 346 3.66 -1.69 27.17
N ILE A 347 4.30 -2.84 27.00
CA ILE A 347 3.69 -4.12 27.35
C ILE A 347 3.40 -3.99 28.85
N PHE A 348 2.13 -4.04 29.20
CA PHE A 348 1.64 -4.06 30.56
C PHE A 348 2.61 -4.79 31.48
N GLY A 349 3.11 -4.10 32.54
CA GLY A 349 3.75 -4.77 33.66
C GLY A 349 5.25 -4.58 33.81
N ALA A 350 5.73 -3.34 34.02
CA ALA A 350 6.89 -3.13 34.86
C ALA A 350 6.40 -2.46 36.15
N ARG A 351 5.82 -3.26 37.04
CA ARG A 351 5.68 -2.94 38.46
C ARG A 351 7.10 -2.92 39.06
N GLY A 352 7.40 -1.82 39.74
CA GLY A 352 8.27 -1.85 40.89
C GLY A 352 9.76 -1.75 40.64
N SER A 353 10.31 -0.57 40.50
CA SER A 353 11.62 -0.31 41.03
C SER A 353 11.44 0.45 42.36
N ASN A 354 11.80 -0.23 43.43
CA ASN A 354 12.02 0.26 44.76
C ASN A 354 12.68 1.64 44.77
N SER A 355 11.94 2.68 45.08
CA SER A 355 12.51 3.91 45.65
C SER A 355 12.79 3.63 47.13
N LYS A 356 14.06 3.41 47.51
CA LYS A 356 14.52 3.50 48.89
C LYS A 356 14.11 4.88 49.43
N PRO A 357 13.53 4.94 50.64
CA PRO A 357 13.32 6.22 51.28
C PRO A 357 14.66 6.88 51.64
N ALA A 358 14.79 8.15 51.31
CA ALA A 358 15.92 8.96 51.75
C ALA A 358 15.91 9.06 53.28
N ASP A 359 17.04 8.72 53.90
CA ASP A 359 17.33 8.93 55.32
C ASP A 359 17.11 10.40 55.69
N LYS A 360 16.26 10.64 56.68
CA LYS A 360 16.14 11.94 57.35
C LYS A 360 17.36 12.18 58.25
N PRO A 361 17.98 13.36 58.23
CA PRO A 361 19.03 13.68 59.19
C PRO A 361 18.42 13.84 60.59
N THR A 362 19.04 13.17 61.56
CA THR A 362 18.77 13.25 62.98
C THR A 362 19.15 14.64 63.49
N PRO A 363 18.31 15.33 64.29
CA PRO A 363 18.75 16.59 64.97
C PRO A 363 19.68 16.26 66.09
N ALA A 364 20.83 16.98 66.10
CA ALA A 364 21.76 17.00 67.25
C ALA A 364 21.16 17.77 68.44
N ALA A 365 21.34 17.19 69.65
CA ALA A 365 21.03 17.75 70.91
C ALA A 365 22.16 18.70 71.33
#